data_93beee9f12797194d11fe7ec7501ef33
#
_entry.id   93beee9f12797194d11fe7ec7501ef33
#
_cell.length_a   1.000
_cell.length_b   1.000
_cell.length_c   1.000
_cell.angle_alpha   90.00
_cell.angle_beta   90.00
_cell.angle_gamma   90.00
#
_symmetry.space_group_name_H-M   'P 1'
#
loop_
_entity.id
_entity.type
_entity.pdbx_description
1 polymer ?
#
loop_
_entity_poly.entity_id
_entity_poly.type
_entity_poly.pdbx_seq_one_letter_code
_entity_poly.pdbx_strand_id
1 'polypeptide(L)'
;MNATLETNQLRQLDQQHHLHPFTDFRDYAQNGGRIVSRAEHIYIFDSDGNKIQDAMSGLWCCSLGYSQDGIKQAVADQLMELPFYNNFFKCSNQPAVELASRLTSMAPAHFNKVFFTNSGSEANDTQIKFVHRYFQLLGKPEKRLIISRKNAYHGSTIAAGSLGGMSAMHEQTQGLNYIHHIEQPHWFELGGDMSSDEFGLWAANELAKKIDELGEDKVAAFIAEPIQGAGGVIIPPDTYWPAVQKILDERDILFISDEVI
;
A
#
# COMPACT_ATOMS: atom_id res chain seq x y z
N MET A 1 21.16 6.51 32.21
CA MET A 1 21.07 7.51 31.12
C MET A 1 22.08 7.07 30.06
N ASN A 2 21.63 6.63 28.91
CA ASN A 2 22.56 6.35 27.81
C ASN A 2 23.14 7.69 27.33
N ALA A 3 24.47 7.76 27.18
CA ALA A 3 25.11 8.93 26.59
C ALA A 3 24.53 9.15 25.19
N THR A 4 24.09 10.38 24.91
CA THR A 4 23.59 10.74 23.56
C THR A 4 24.80 10.69 22.62
N LEU A 5 24.72 9.85 21.59
CA LEU A 5 25.77 9.75 20.57
C LEU A 5 25.83 11.07 19.77
N GLU A 6 27.03 11.49 19.44
CA GLU A 6 27.24 12.64 18.55
C GLU A 6 26.79 12.30 17.11
N THR A 7 26.31 13.31 16.37
CA THR A 7 25.75 13.13 15.01
C THR A 7 26.67 12.34 14.09
N ASN A 8 27.97 12.61 14.13
CA ASN A 8 28.93 11.89 13.27
C ASN A 8 29.06 10.43 13.64
N GLN A 9 28.95 10.09 14.93
CA GLN A 9 28.91 8.68 15.39
C GLN A 9 27.62 7.99 14.93
N LEU A 10 26.48 8.66 15.00
CA LEU A 10 25.20 8.14 14.49
C LEU A 10 25.27 7.86 12.99
N ARG A 11 25.79 8.80 12.19
CA ARG A 11 25.97 8.62 10.74
C ARG A 11 26.90 7.46 10.41
N GLN A 12 27.99 7.33 11.16
CA GLN A 12 28.95 6.23 10.96
C GLN A 12 28.29 4.87 11.26
N LEU A 13 27.57 4.74 12.36
CA LEU A 13 26.85 3.51 12.72
C LEU A 13 25.75 3.19 11.71
N ASP A 14 25.03 4.20 11.25
CA ASP A 14 23.99 4.05 10.25
C ASP A 14 24.54 3.52 8.92
N GLN A 15 25.62 4.11 8.41
CA GLN A 15 26.29 3.64 7.20
C GLN A 15 26.85 2.21 7.33
N GLN A 16 27.31 1.83 8.52
CA GLN A 16 27.95 0.52 8.76
C GLN A 16 26.93 -0.60 8.96
N HIS A 17 25.76 -0.29 9.51
CA HIS A 17 24.88 -1.32 10.06
C HIS A 17 23.44 -1.28 9.57
N HIS A 18 23.00 -0.18 8.93
CA HIS A 18 21.62 0.00 8.49
C HIS A 18 21.50 -0.07 6.98
N LEU A 19 20.74 -1.04 6.47
CA LEU A 19 20.42 -1.17 5.06
C LEU A 19 19.13 -0.41 4.76
N HIS A 20 19.23 0.76 4.13
CA HIS A 20 18.10 1.60 3.79
C HIS A 20 17.34 1.09 2.56
N PRO A 21 15.99 1.04 2.59
CA PRO A 21 15.20 0.79 1.38
C PRO A 21 15.26 2.01 0.43
N PHE A 22 15.05 1.77 -0.85
CA PHE A 22 14.95 2.82 -1.90
C PHE A 22 16.09 3.86 -1.85
N THR A 23 17.32 3.41 -1.63
CA THR A 23 18.48 4.29 -1.42
C THR A 23 19.59 3.95 -2.41
N ASP A 24 20.14 4.98 -3.08
CA ASP A 24 21.42 4.84 -3.79
C ASP A 24 22.56 4.80 -2.77
N PHE A 25 23.14 3.62 -2.55
CA PHE A 25 24.21 3.43 -1.58
C PHE A 25 25.52 4.11 -1.96
N ARG A 26 25.76 4.44 -3.22
CA ARG A 26 26.95 5.18 -3.62
C ARG A 26 26.84 6.64 -3.22
N ASP A 27 25.68 7.24 -3.48
CA ASP A 27 25.38 8.60 -3.03
C ASP A 27 25.37 8.66 -1.50
N TYR A 28 24.69 7.70 -0.85
CA TYR A 28 24.62 7.61 0.61
C TYR A 28 26.00 7.49 1.27
N ALA A 29 26.92 6.70 0.71
CA ALA A 29 28.28 6.57 1.20
C ALA A 29 29.11 7.87 1.09
N GLN A 30 28.83 8.70 0.08
CA GLN A 30 29.54 9.96 -0.15
C GLN A 30 28.95 11.12 0.66
N ASN A 31 27.63 11.23 0.72
CA ASN A 31 26.92 12.39 1.24
C ASN A 31 26.28 12.15 2.61
N GLY A 32 26.17 10.89 3.02
CA GLY A 32 25.49 10.50 4.27
C GLY A 32 23.99 10.69 4.22
N GLY A 33 23.33 10.35 5.32
CA GLY A 33 21.90 10.51 5.51
C GLY A 33 21.53 11.55 6.58
N ARG A 34 20.28 11.93 6.60
CA ARG A 34 19.71 12.76 7.66
C ARG A 34 19.25 11.87 8.82
N ILE A 35 19.73 12.15 10.01
CA ILE A 35 19.28 11.48 11.25
C ILE A 35 18.20 12.35 11.90
N VAL A 36 16.95 11.92 11.85
CA VAL A 36 15.84 12.62 12.53
C VAL A 36 15.83 12.23 13.99
N SER A 37 15.88 13.21 14.89
CA SER A 37 16.00 13.02 16.34
C SER A 37 14.73 13.31 17.13
N ARG A 38 13.90 14.23 16.68
CA ARG A 38 12.59 14.54 17.30
C ARG A 38 11.64 15.19 16.30
N ALA A 39 10.37 15.25 16.67
CA ALA A 39 9.36 15.93 15.89
C ALA A 39 8.37 16.69 16.78
N GLU A 40 7.75 17.76 16.25
CA GLU A 40 6.81 18.60 16.94
C GLU A 40 5.89 19.31 15.93
N HIS A 41 4.59 19.27 16.16
CA HIS A 41 3.57 19.80 15.24
C HIS A 41 3.75 19.24 13.80
N ILE A 42 4.17 20.09 12.86
CA ILE A 42 4.44 19.74 11.45
C ILE A 42 5.95 19.71 11.14
N TYR A 43 6.79 19.77 12.18
CA TYR A 43 8.23 19.87 12.00
C TYR A 43 8.94 18.63 12.50
N ILE A 44 9.97 18.22 11.77
CA ILE A 44 11.00 17.30 12.23
C ILE A 44 12.28 18.08 12.53
N PHE A 45 13.11 17.53 13.40
CA PHE A 45 14.42 18.09 13.75
C PHE A 45 15.46 17.01 13.57
N ASP A 46 16.51 17.32 12.82
CA ASP A 46 17.61 16.39 12.68
C ASP A 46 18.64 16.49 13.82
N SER A 47 19.60 15.59 13.80
CA SER A 47 20.65 15.54 14.82
C SER A 47 21.67 16.69 14.75
N ASP A 48 21.66 17.46 13.63
CA ASP A 48 22.44 18.69 13.50
C ASP A 48 21.70 19.91 14.08
N GLY A 49 20.45 19.74 14.54
CA GLY A 49 19.63 20.80 15.10
C GLY A 49 18.79 21.56 14.07
N ASN A 50 18.77 21.16 12.81
CA ASN A 50 17.96 21.82 11.80
C ASN A 50 16.48 21.52 12.03
N LYS A 51 15.66 22.59 11.97
CA LYS A 51 14.20 22.51 11.98
C LYS A 51 13.67 22.45 10.55
N ILE A 52 12.93 21.41 10.20
CA ILE A 52 12.47 21.14 8.83
C ILE A 52 10.96 20.94 8.87
N GLN A 53 10.23 21.63 7.99
CA GLN A 53 8.80 21.34 7.79
C GLN A 53 8.66 20.02 7.05
N ASP A 54 7.94 19.07 7.65
CA ASP A 54 7.69 17.76 7.05
C ASP A 54 6.45 17.79 6.15
N ALA A 55 6.66 18.19 4.89
CA ALA A 55 5.61 18.22 3.87
C ALA A 55 5.22 16.81 3.37
N MET A 56 6.00 15.78 3.71
CA MET A 56 5.69 14.39 3.38
C MET A 56 4.88 13.69 4.47
N SER A 57 4.65 14.34 5.63
CA SER A 57 3.89 13.76 6.75
C SER A 57 4.38 12.36 7.16
N GLY A 58 5.71 12.19 7.30
CA GLY A 58 6.31 10.90 7.63
C GLY A 58 6.02 9.81 6.60
N LEU A 59 6.05 10.15 5.33
CA LEU A 59 5.64 9.31 4.20
C LEU A 59 4.15 8.91 4.30
N TRP A 60 3.26 9.92 4.44
CA TRP A 60 1.79 9.81 4.52
C TRP A 60 1.25 9.17 5.81
N CYS A 61 2.11 8.89 6.79
CA CYS A 61 1.71 8.21 8.03
C CYS A 61 1.39 9.15 9.19
N CYS A 62 1.73 10.44 9.10
CA CYS A 62 1.59 11.44 10.17
C CYS A 62 0.68 12.61 9.79
N SER A 63 -0.45 12.32 9.13
CA SER A 63 -1.39 13.36 8.62
C SER A 63 -1.98 14.27 9.69
N LEU A 64 -2.02 13.85 10.96
CA LEU A 64 -2.42 14.67 12.11
C LEU A 64 -1.27 15.44 12.75
N GLY A 65 -0.06 15.34 12.21
CA GLY A 65 1.17 15.90 12.80
C GLY A 65 1.66 15.12 14.02
N TYR A 66 2.74 15.60 14.61
CA TYR A 66 3.52 14.89 15.63
C TYR A 66 3.14 15.19 17.09
N SER A 67 2.31 16.21 17.35
CA SER A 67 1.97 16.67 18.72
C SER A 67 0.58 16.23 19.15
N GLN A 68 0.24 14.96 18.95
CA GLN A 68 -1.05 14.37 19.34
C GLN A 68 -0.92 13.72 20.73
N ASP A 69 -0.98 14.50 21.81
CA ASP A 69 -0.74 14.03 23.18
C ASP A 69 -1.79 13.00 23.63
N GLY A 70 -3.04 13.13 23.19
CA GLY A 70 -4.09 12.15 23.48
C GLY A 70 -3.76 10.77 22.88
N ILE A 71 -3.22 10.71 21.66
CA ILE A 71 -2.80 9.45 21.03
C ILE A 71 -1.59 8.86 21.77
N LYS A 72 -0.59 9.70 22.09
CA LYS A 72 0.61 9.24 22.84
C LYS A 72 0.23 8.66 24.19
N GLN A 73 -0.69 9.31 24.91
CA GLN A 73 -1.16 8.85 26.21
C GLN A 73 -1.92 7.53 26.07
N ALA A 74 -2.84 7.41 25.12
CA ALA A 74 -3.59 6.16 24.88
C ALA A 74 -2.66 4.98 24.57
N VAL A 75 -1.59 5.20 23.79
CA VAL A 75 -0.57 4.17 23.53
C VAL A 75 0.18 3.78 24.79
N ALA A 76 0.60 4.78 25.61
CA ALA A 76 1.32 4.54 26.87
C ALA A 76 0.45 3.74 27.86
N ASP A 77 -0.81 4.13 28.04
CA ASP A 77 -1.75 3.46 28.94
C ASP A 77 -1.99 2.01 28.50
N GLN A 78 -2.19 1.78 27.21
CA GLN A 78 -2.38 0.43 26.67
C GLN A 78 -1.14 -0.46 26.86
N LEU A 79 0.07 0.09 26.68
CA LEU A 79 1.32 -0.65 26.93
C LEU A 79 1.48 -1.04 28.41
N MET A 80 0.98 -0.24 29.32
CA MET A 80 1.00 -0.53 30.77
C MET A 80 -0.06 -1.56 31.16
N GLU A 81 -1.24 -1.55 30.52
CA GLU A 81 -2.33 -2.50 30.79
C GLU A 81 -2.08 -3.86 30.16
N LEU A 82 -1.86 -3.90 28.84
CA LEU A 82 -1.61 -5.12 28.07
C LEU A 82 -0.68 -4.78 26.89
N PRO A 83 0.64 -4.95 27.04
CA PRO A 83 1.61 -4.57 25.99
C PRO A 83 1.54 -5.47 24.75
N PHE A 84 1.14 -6.71 24.92
CA PHE A 84 0.99 -7.67 23.83
C PHE A 84 0.12 -8.85 24.22
N TYR A 85 -0.75 -9.29 23.29
CA TYR A 85 -1.33 -10.64 23.27
C TYR A 85 -1.69 -11.04 21.85
N ASN A 86 -1.64 -12.34 21.56
CA ASN A 86 -1.94 -12.88 20.23
C ASN A 86 -3.43 -12.93 19.93
N ASN A 87 -3.79 -12.95 18.63
CA ASN A 87 -5.16 -13.13 18.14
C ASN A 87 -5.38 -14.53 17.52
N PHE A 88 -4.57 -15.53 17.90
CA PHE A 88 -4.70 -16.91 17.45
C PHE A 88 -5.55 -17.74 18.42
N PHE A 89 -5.96 -18.91 17.97
CA PHE A 89 -6.60 -19.96 18.81
C PHE A 89 -7.84 -19.48 19.56
N LYS A 90 -8.67 -18.65 18.94
CA LYS A 90 -9.88 -18.03 19.53
C LYS A 90 -9.59 -17.02 20.64
N CYS A 91 -8.37 -16.53 20.74
CA CYS A 91 -8.04 -15.41 21.60
C CYS A 91 -8.19 -14.09 20.84
N SER A 92 -8.44 -13.01 21.58
CA SER A 92 -8.45 -11.63 21.09
C SER A 92 -8.15 -10.69 22.25
N ASN A 93 -8.06 -9.41 21.97
CA ASN A 93 -7.91 -8.36 22.97
C ASN A 93 -8.92 -7.23 22.69
N GLN A 94 -9.24 -6.46 23.73
CA GLN A 94 -10.27 -5.44 23.65
C GLN A 94 -10.00 -4.39 22.55
N PRO A 95 -8.81 -3.79 22.42
CA PRO A 95 -8.56 -2.81 21.37
C PRO A 95 -8.77 -3.35 19.95
N ALA A 96 -8.39 -4.60 19.67
CA ALA A 96 -8.58 -5.21 18.36
C ALA A 96 -10.07 -5.42 18.04
N VAL A 97 -10.87 -5.85 19.04
CA VAL A 97 -12.32 -6.06 18.89
C VAL A 97 -13.03 -4.72 18.64
N GLU A 98 -12.72 -3.70 19.43
CA GLU A 98 -13.31 -2.37 19.30
C GLU A 98 -12.95 -1.71 17.96
N LEU A 99 -11.67 -1.79 17.55
CA LEU A 99 -11.22 -1.26 16.27
C LEU A 99 -11.90 -1.98 15.09
N ALA A 100 -11.97 -3.30 15.11
CA ALA A 100 -12.66 -4.09 14.08
C ALA A 100 -14.14 -3.69 13.95
N SER A 101 -14.84 -3.55 15.09
CA SER A 101 -16.23 -3.08 15.13
C SER A 101 -16.37 -1.66 14.55
N ARG A 102 -15.46 -0.76 14.91
CA ARG A 102 -15.48 0.62 14.42
C ARG A 102 -15.26 0.68 12.91
N LEU A 103 -14.26 -0.02 12.40
CA LEU A 103 -13.94 -0.07 10.96
C LEU A 103 -15.10 -0.63 10.15
N THR A 104 -15.70 -1.75 10.57
CA THR A 104 -16.85 -2.32 9.84
C THR A 104 -18.09 -1.42 9.88
N SER A 105 -18.26 -0.62 10.94
CA SER A 105 -19.38 0.35 11.01
C SER A 105 -19.22 1.54 10.06
N MET A 106 -18.01 1.82 9.61
CA MET A 106 -17.68 2.93 8.68
C MET A 106 -17.60 2.45 7.23
N ALA A 107 -17.34 1.18 7.00
CA ALA A 107 -17.22 0.58 5.69
C ALA A 107 -18.61 0.27 5.07
N PRO A 108 -18.70 0.09 3.74
CA PRO A 108 -19.90 -0.44 3.10
C PRO A 108 -20.34 -1.77 3.71
N ALA A 109 -21.65 -2.02 3.76
CA ALA A 109 -22.27 -3.10 4.57
C ALA A 109 -21.77 -4.53 4.26
N HIS A 110 -21.19 -4.76 3.07
CA HIS A 110 -20.62 -6.06 2.71
C HIS A 110 -19.24 -6.32 3.36
N PHE A 111 -18.52 -5.27 3.83
CA PHE A 111 -17.30 -5.41 4.60
C PHE A 111 -17.60 -5.62 6.08
N ASN A 112 -17.75 -6.86 6.50
CA ASN A 112 -18.21 -7.21 7.84
C ASN A 112 -17.13 -7.91 8.70
N LYS A 113 -15.90 -8.02 8.21
CA LYS A 113 -14.74 -8.60 8.89
C LYS A 113 -13.50 -7.78 8.64
N VAL A 114 -12.64 -7.74 9.65
CA VAL A 114 -11.30 -7.13 9.60
C VAL A 114 -10.24 -8.18 9.88
N PHE A 115 -9.21 -8.20 9.08
CA PHE A 115 -8.01 -9.00 9.30
C PHE A 115 -6.82 -8.04 9.47
N PHE A 116 -6.22 -8.02 10.66
CA PHE A 116 -5.09 -7.16 10.96
C PHE A 116 -3.77 -7.78 10.51
N THR A 117 -2.92 -6.98 9.88
CA THR A 117 -1.57 -7.34 9.44
C THR A 117 -0.56 -6.31 9.93
N ASN A 118 0.74 -6.59 9.78
CA ASN A 118 1.79 -5.66 10.19
C ASN A 118 2.22 -4.72 9.06
N SER A 119 1.83 -5.00 7.82
CA SER A 119 2.15 -4.19 6.65
C SER A 119 1.14 -4.37 5.53
N GLY A 120 1.09 -3.41 4.58
CA GLY A 120 0.34 -3.56 3.34
C GLY A 120 0.82 -4.74 2.50
N SER A 121 2.12 -5.03 2.49
CA SER A 121 2.68 -6.20 1.81
C SER A 121 2.09 -7.51 2.32
N GLU A 122 2.01 -7.69 3.65
CA GLU A 122 1.35 -8.87 4.26
C GLU A 122 -0.15 -8.91 3.97
N ALA A 123 -0.81 -7.75 3.95
CA ALA A 123 -2.23 -7.65 3.60
C ALA A 123 -2.45 -8.17 2.17
N ASN A 124 -1.67 -7.71 1.21
CA ASN A 124 -1.78 -8.10 -0.19
C ASN A 124 -1.42 -9.57 -0.42
N ASP A 125 -0.36 -10.08 0.20
CA ASP A 125 -0.03 -11.52 0.15
C ASP A 125 -1.17 -12.39 0.73
N THR A 126 -1.81 -11.91 1.79
CA THR A 126 -2.95 -12.61 2.42
C THR A 126 -4.20 -12.55 1.55
N GLN A 127 -4.48 -11.40 0.92
CA GLN A 127 -5.62 -11.25 0.00
C GLN A 127 -5.50 -12.18 -1.21
N ILE A 128 -4.33 -12.33 -1.81
CA ILE A 128 -4.10 -13.30 -2.90
C ILE A 128 -4.53 -14.72 -2.47
N LYS A 129 -4.11 -15.14 -1.27
CA LYS A 129 -4.51 -16.46 -0.73
C LYS A 129 -6.01 -16.55 -0.52
N PHE A 130 -6.65 -15.49 -0.02
CA PHE A 130 -8.10 -15.46 0.18
C PHE A 130 -8.85 -15.52 -1.14
N VAL A 131 -8.43 -14.78 -2.16
CA VAL A 131 -9.01 -14.80 -3.51
C VAL A 131 -8.93 -16.20 -4.11
N HIS A 132 -7.75 -16.82 -4.10
CA HIS A 132 -7.57 -18.17 -4.62
C HIS A 132 -8.41 -19.20 -3.85
N ARG A 133 -8.46 -19.10 -2.52
CA ARG A 133 -9.26 -20.01 -1.70
C ARG A 133 -10.76 -19.82 -1.90
N TYR A 134 -11.21 -18.58 -2.06
CA TYR A 134 -12.61 -18.25 -2.34
C TYR A 134 -13.08 -18.93 -3.62
N PHE A 135 -12.39 -18.76 -4.73
CA PHE A 135 -12.77 -19.41 -6.00
C PHE A 135 -12.63 -20.93 -5.97
N GLN A 136 -11.64 -21.45 -5.25
CA GLN A 136 -11.54 -22.90 -5.04
C GLN A 136 -12.77 -23.47 -4.32
N LEU A 137 -13.27 -22.77 -3.29
CA LEU A 137 -14.47 -23.21 -2.53
C LEU A 137 -15.74 -23.11 -3.37
N LEU A 138 -15.79 -22.17 -4.33
CA LEU A 138 -16.88 -22.05 -5.30
C LEU A 138 -16.80 -23.05 -6.46
N GLY A 139 -15.82 -23.98 -6.45
CA GLY A 139 -15.63 -24.97 -7.53
C GLY A 139 -15.02 -24.36 -8.81
N LYS A 140 -14.40 -23.20 -8.72
CA LYS A 140 -13.73 -22.48 -9.82
C LYS A 140 -12.21 -22.39 -9.61
N PRO A 141 -11.46 -23.52 -9.45
CA PRO A 141 -10.04 -23.50 -9.05
C PRO A 141 -9.10 -22.87 -10.11
N GLU A 142 -9.55 -22.79 -11.36
CA GLU A 142 -8.80 -22.16 -12.46
C GLU A 142 -8.82 -20.63 -12.40
N LYS A 143 -9.77 -20.02 -11.66
CA LYS A 143 -9.90 -18.59 -11.51
C LYS A 143 -8.86 -18.06 -10.51
N ARG A 144 -7.64 -17.77 -11.03
CA ARG A 144 -6.45 -17.47 -10.22
C ARG A 144 -5.64 -16.25 -10.69
N LEU A 145 -5.86 -15.81 -11.95
CA LEU A 145 -5.11 -14.68 -12.48
C LEU A 145 -5.54 -13.38 -11.81
N ILE A 146 -4.58 -12.53 -11.53
CA ILE A 146 -4.79 -11.22 -10.92
C ILE A 146 -4.28 -10.16 -11.88
N ILE A 147 -5.07 -9.12 -12.09
CA ILE A 147 -4.68 -7.97 -12.90
C ILE A 147 -4.36 -6.81 -11.98
N SER A 148 -3.29 -6.10 -12.28
CA SER A 148 -2.87 -4.86 -11.63
C SER A 148 -2.54 -3.79 -12.70
N ARG A 149 -1.97 -2.67 -12.29
CA ARG A 149 -1.64 -1.56 -13.19
C ARG A 149 -0.13 -1.32 -13.26
N LYS A 150 0.36 -0.81 -14.39
CA LYS A 150 1.70 -0.23 -14.50
C LYS A 150 1.85 0.91 -13.49
N ASN A 151 3.05 1.12 -12.99
CA ASN A 151 3.42 2.09 -11.97
C ASN A 151 2.65 1.97 -10.63
N ALA A 152 1.88 0.90 -10.41
CA ALA A 152 1.27 0.62 -9.12
C ALA A 152 2.34 0.21 -8.09
N TYR A 153 2.08 0.50 -6.81
CA TYR A 153 2.87 0.02 -5.69
C TYR A 153 1.99 -0.71 -4.68
N HIS A 154 2.22 -2.00 -4.51
CA HIS A 154 1.41 -2.84 -3.63
C HIS A 154 2.22 -3.51 -2.50
N GLY A 155 3.50 -3.19 -2.41
CA GLY A 155 4.39 -3.70 -1.36
C GLY A 155 5.70 -4.26 -1.89
N SER A 156 6.50 -4.84 -1.00
CA SER A 156 7.87 -5.30 -1.27
C SER A 156 8.12 -6.79 -1.01
N THR A 157 7.12 -7.57 -0.59
CA THR A 157 7.21 -9.04 -0.58
C THR A 157 7.17 -9.58 -2.02
N ILE A 158 7.47 -10.85 -2.22
CA ILE A 158 7.50 -11.44 -3.57
C ILE A 158 6.15 -11.28 -4.27
N ALA A 159 5.04 -11.57 -3.59
CA ALA A 159 3.73 -11.47 -4.21
C ALA A 159 3.25 -10.01 -4.33
N ALA A 160 3.36 -9.20 -3.28
CA ALA A 160 3.01 -7.79 -3.34
C ALA A 160 3.89 -7.00 -4.32
N GLY A 161 5.20 -7.31 -4.39
CA GLY A 161 6.11 -6.73 -5.39
C GLY A 161 5.75 -7.13 -6.82
N SER A 162 5.23 -8.35 -7.00
CA SER A 162 4.72 -8.80 -8.30
C SER A 162 3.42 -8.09 -8.70
N LEU A 163 2.55 -7.74 -7.75
CA LEU A 163 1.37 -6.91 -7.99
C LEU A 163 1.75 -5.48 -8.38
N GLY A 164 2.84 -4.95 -7.83
CA GLY A 164 3.40 -3.67 -8.25
C GLY A 164 3.71 -3.66 -9.74
N GLY A 165 3.65 -2.48 -10.37
CA GLY A 165 3.90 -2.31 -11.79
C GLY A 165 5.09 -1.39 -12.13
N MET A 166 5.90 -1.06 -11.13
CA MET A 166 7.10 -0.23 -11.31
C MET A 166 8.24 -1.06 -11.90
N SER A 167 8.74 -0.70 -13.08
CA SER A 167 9.78 -1.44 -13.82
C SER A 167 11.04 -1.68 -12.98
N ALA A 168 11.52 -0.66 -12.28
CA ALA A 168 12.72 -0.75 -11.45
C ALA A 168 12.61 -1.78 -10.31
N MET A 169 11.41 -2.05 -9.81
CA MET A 169 11.19 -3.12 -8.82
C MET A 169 11.21 -4.51 -9.47
N HIS A 170 10.71 -4.62 -10.70
CA HIS A 170 10.69 -5.89 -11.44
C HIS A 170 12.09 -6.31 -11.93
N GLU A 171 13.04 -5.38 -12.03
CA GLU A 171 14.44 -5.69 -12.32
C GLU A 171 15.12 -6.48 -11.18
N GLN A 172 14.60 -6.38 -9.95
CA GLN A 172 15.18 -7.01 -8.78
C GLN A 172 14.73 -8.45 -8.58
N THR A 173 13.57 -8.83 -9.12
CA THR A 173 13.02 -10.18 -8.99
C THR A 173 12.06 -10.52 -10.12
N GLN A 174 12.04 -11.79 -10.49
CA GLN A 174 11.04 -12.26 -11.44
C GLN A 174 9.66 -12.26 -10.80
N GLY A 175 8.69 -11.58 -11.45
CA GLY A 175 7.30 -11.56 -11.02
C GLY A 175 6.62 -12.92 -11.09
N LEU A 176 5.50 -13.07 -10.38
CA LEU A 176 4.67 -14.28 -10.40
C LEU A 176 3.86 -14.35 -11.69
N ASN A 177 3.85 -15.52 -12.32
CA ASN A 177 3.28 -15.74 -13.65
C ASN A 177 1.75 -15.63 -13.74
N TYR A 178 1.06 -15.55 -12.61
CA TYR A 178 -0.40 -15.37 -12.56
C TYR A 178 -0.81 -13.90 -12.29
N ILE A 179 0.15 -12.97 -12.33
CA ILE A 179 -0.09 -11.54 -12.19
C ILE A 179 0.18 -10.85 -13.53
N HIS A 180 -0.76 -10.03 -13.97
CA HIS A 180 -0.72 -9.33 -15.24
C HIS A 180 -0.96 -7.85 -15.02
N HIS A 181 -0.42 -7.00 -15.90
CA HIS A 181 -0.53 -5.55 -15.77
C HIS A 181 -1.21 -4.94 -16.99
N ILE A 182 -2.03 -3.91 -16.73
CA ILE A 182 -2.62 -3.01 -17.74
C ILE A 182 -2.03 -1.61 -17.60
N GLU A 183 -2.36 -0.73 -18.54
CA GLU A 183 -1.95 0.68 -18.47
C GLU A 183 -2.53 1.38 -17.22
N GLN A 184 -1.78 2.36 -16.75
CA GLN A 184 -2.20 3.26 -15.68
C GLN A 184 -3.21 4.31 -16.20
N PRO A 185 -4.13 4.80 -15.37
CA PRO A 185 -5.09 5.82 -15.79
C PRO A 185 -4.50 7.24 -15.72
N HIS A 186 -3.35 7.45 -16.35
CA HIS A 186 -2.60 8.71 -16.31
C HIS A 186 -2.92 9.56 -17.54
N TRP A 187 -3.99 10.36 -17.45
CA TRP A 187 -4.48 11.17 -18.56
C TRP A 187 -3.43 12.13 -19.15
N PHE A 188 -2.68 12.82 -18.30
CA PHE A 188 -1.66 13.78 -18.76
C PHE A 188 -0.56 13.13 -19.58
N GLU A 189 -0.27 11.85 -19.37
CA GLU A 189 0.77 11.13 -20.09
C GLU A 189 0.20 10.38 -21.30
N LEU A 190 -0.95 9.75 -21.17
CA LEU A 190 -1.47 8.79 -22.12
C LEU A 190 -2.74 9.28 -22.88
N GLY A 191 -3.32 10.41 -22.46
CA GLY A 191 -4.59 10.89 -22.98
C GLY A 191 -4.54 11.39 -24.43
N GLY A 192 -3.41 11.90 -24.87
CA GLY A 192 -3.29 12.49 -26.21
C GLY A 192 -4.35 13.58 -26.42
N ASP A 193 -5.16 13.46 -27.50
CA ASP A 193 -6.24 14.40 -27.83
C ASP A 193 -7.57 14.07 -27.12
N MET A 194 -7.64 13.00 -26.32
CA MET A 194 -8.86 12.62 -25.60
C MET A 194 -9.18 13.61 -24.48
N SER A 195 -10.44 13.92 -24.29
CA SER A 195 -10.90 14.56 -23.06
C SER A 195 -10.66 13.64 -21.85
N SER A 196 -10.69 14.21 -20.64
CA SER A 196 -10.54 13.44 -19.40
C SER A 196 -11.54 12.29 -19.31
N ASP A 197 -12.81 12.56 -19.63
CA ASP A 197 -13.89 11.57 -19.58
C ASP A 197 -13.70 10.44 -20.60
N GLU A 198 -13.34 10.77 -21.84
CA GLU A 198 -13.07 9.78 -22.89
C GLU A 198 -11.87 8.90 -22.50
N PHE A 199 -10.82 9.51 -21.95
CA PHE A 199 -9.66 8.76 -21.49
C PHE A 199 -9.99 7.84 -20.32
N GLY A 200 -10.80 8.27 -19.36
CA GLY A 200 -11.23 7.42 -18.25
C GLY A 200 -11.94 6.15 -18.72
N LEU A 201 -12.85 6.29 -19.70
CA LEU A 201 -13.52 5.15 -20.33
C LEU A 201 -12.56 4.27 -21.14
N TRP A 202 -11.63 4.88 -21.87
CA TRP A 202 -10.59 4.14 -22.60
C TRP A 202 -9.71 3.33 -21.66
N ALA A 203 -9.21 3.94 -20.57
CA ALA A 203 -8.35 3.28 -19.58
C ALA A 203 -9.08 2.13 -18.87
N ALA A 204 -10.36 2.30 -18.53
CA ALA A 204 -11.17 1.22 -17.99
C ALA A 204 -11.36 0.07 -18.99
N ASN A 205 -11.50 0.37 -20.30
CA ASN A 205 -11.64 -0.65 -21.33
C ASN A 205 -10.37 -1.48 -21.54
N GLU A 206 -9.20 -0.97 -21.19
CA GLU A 206 -7.96 -1.78 -21.19
C GLU A 206 -8.06 -2.96 -20.21
N LEU A 207 -8.78 -2.80 -19.08
CA LEU A 207 -9.10 -3.89 -18.17
C LEU A 207 -9.99 -4.94 -18.86
N ALA A 208 -11.06 -4.52 -19.53
CA ALA A 208 -11.95 -5.44 -20.25
C ALA A 208 -11.17 -6.25 -21.31
N LYS A 209 -10.36 -5.57 -22.12
CA LYS A 209 -9.52 -6.21 -23.14
C LYS A 209 -8.56 -7.24 -22.53
N LYS A 210 -7.93 -6.91 -21.40
CA LYS A 210 -7.00 -7.83 -20.73
C LYS A 210 -7.74 -9.04 -20.16
N ILE A 211 -8.93 -8.88 -19.63
CA ILE A 211 -9.77 -9.99 -19.17
C ILE A 211 -10.13 -10.90 -20.35
N ASP A 212 -10.53 -10.33 -21.48
CA ASP A 212 -10.88 -11.09 -22.70
C ASP A 212 -9.66 -11.87 -23.25
N GLU A 213 -8.45 -11.26 -23.22
CA GLU A 213 -7.19 -11.89 -23.62
C GLU A 213 -6.84 -13.10 -22.73
N LEU A 214 -6.99 -12.94 -21.41
CA LEU A 214 -6.61 -13.96 -20.43
C LEU A 214 -7.65 -15.08 -20.26
N GLY A 215 -8.90 -14.78 -20.57
CA GLY A 215 -10.07 -15.62 -20.31
C GLY A 215 -10.73 -15.28 -18.99
N GLU A 216 -11.99 -14.85 -19.05
CA GLU A 216 -12.81 -14.42 -17.91
C GLU A 216 -12.91 -15.49 -16.82
N ASP A 217 -12.96 -16.76 -17.22
CA ASP A 217 -13.00 -17.93 -16.34
C ASP A 217 -11.71 -18.14 -15.54
N LYS A 218 -10.61 -17.46 -15.90
CA LYS A 218 -9.31 -17.56 -15.23
C LYS A 218 -8.97 -16.35 -14.38
N VAL A 219 -9.56 -15.17 -14.68
CA VAL A 219 -9.29 -13.94 -13.94
C VAL A 219 -10.08 -13.91 -12.62
N ALA A 220 -9.38 -13.88 -11.51
CA ALA A 220 -9.96 -13.91 -10.16
C ALA A 220 -10.21 -12.50 -9.60
N ALA A 221 -9.24 -11.59 -9.77
CA ALA A 221 -9.33 -10.27 -9.18
C ALA A 221 -8.62 -9.20 -10.01
N PHE A 222 -9.06 -7.96 -9.83
CA PHE A 222 -8.32 -6.76 -10.18
C PHE A 222 -7.93 -6.05 -8.89
N ILE A 223 -6.65 -5.67 -8.74
CA ILE A 223 -6.16 -4.87 -7.62
C ILE A 223 -5.72 -3.50 -8.11
N ALA A 224 -6.10 -2.46 -7.37
CA ALA A 224 -5.72 -1.10 -7.72
C ALA A 224 -5.80 -0.14 -6.53
N GLU A 225 -4.90 0.84 -6.53
CA GLU A 225 -4.97 2.00 -5.65
C GLU A 225 -6.05 2.97 -6.15
N PRO A 226 -6.90 3.56 -5.33
CA PRO A 226 -7.83 4.63 -5.75
C PRO A 226 -7.10 5.78 -6.44
N ILE A 227 -5.97 6.18 -5.88
CA ILE A 227 -4.98 7.12 -6.43
C ILE A 227 -3.64 6.41 -6.37
N GLN A 228 -2.92 6.28 -7.49
CA GLN A 228 -1.59 5.67 -7.49
C GLN A 228 -0.59 6.61 -6.83
N GLY A 229 -0.25 6.36 -5.56
CA GLY A 229 0.59 7.24 -4.76
C GLY A 229 2.04 7.23 -5.23
N ALA A 230 2.74 6.13 -5.03
CA ALA A 230 4.16 5.98 -5.38
C ALA A 230 4.42 6.11 -6.89
N GLY A 231 3.45 5.78 -7.73
CA GLY A 231 3.51 5.92 -9.18
C GLY A 231 3.52 7.37 -9.69
N GLY A 232 3.24 8.36 -8.81
CA GLY A 232 3.28 9.78 -9.17
C GLY A 232 2.02 10.57 -8.80
N VAL A 233 1.26 10.12 -7.80
CA VAL A 233 -0.02 10.73 -7.39
C VAL A 233 -0.99 10.81 -8.58
N ILE A 234 -1.18 9.68 -9.26
CA ILE A 234 -2.01 9.58 -10.45
C ILE A 234 -3.47 9.44 -10.04
N ILE A 235 -4.23 10.50 -10.29
CA ILE A 235 -5.66 10.57 -10.04
C ILE A 235 -6.40 10.16 -11.31
N PRO A 236 -7.16 9.06 -11.30
CA PRO A 236 -7.95 8.65 -12.47
C PRO A 236 -9.04 9.66 -12.78
N PRO A 237 -9.46 9.82 -14.06
CA PRO A 237 -10.66 10.56 -14.40
C PRO A 237 -11.92 10.02 -13.72
N ASP A 238 -12.93 10.88 -13.50
CA ASP A 238 -14.15 10.53 -12.77
C ASP A 238 -14.93 9.36 -13.43
N THR A 239 -14.80 9.18 -14.73
CA THR A 239 -15.44 8.09 -15.48
C THR A 239 -14.78 6.73 -15.31
N TYR A 240 -13.52 6.67 -14.79
CA TYR A 240 -12.74 5.45 -14.72
C TYR A 240 -13.33 4.42 -13.74
N TRP A 241 -13.51 4.79 -12.47
CA TRP A 241 -13.94 3.84 -11.44
C TRP A 241 -15.34 3.27 -11.65
N PRO A 242 -16.36 4.09 -12.05
CA PRO A 242 -17.66 3.53 -12.38
C PRO A 242 -17.62 2.52 -13.53
N ALA A 243 -16.79 2.77 -14.55
CA ALA A 243 -16.62 1.86 -15.67
C ALA A 243 -15.88 0.57 -15.24
N VAL A 244 -14.81 0.67 -14.44
CA VAL A 244 -14.10 -0.49 -13.87
C VAL A 244 -15.04 -1.36 -13.04
N GLN A 245 -15.79 -0.75 -12.11
CA GLN A 245 -16.74 -1.50 -11.27
C GLN A 245 -17.75 -2.28 -12.11
N LYS A 246 -18.33 -1.63 -13.11
CA LYS A 246 -19.26 -2.29 -14.03
C LYS A 246 -18.63 -3.49 -14.74
N ILE A 247 -17.41 -3.33 -15.28
CA ILE A 247 -16.68 -4.42 -15.95
C ILE A 247 -16.49 -5.61 -15.04
N LEU A 248 -16.09 -5.37 -13.77
CA LEU A 248 -15.83 -6.42 -12.79
C LEU A 248 -17.11 -7.14 -12.34
N ASP A 249 -18.19 -6.39 -12.09
CA ASP A 249 -19.49 -6.94 -11.68
C ASP A 249 -20.11 -7.83 -12.76
N GLU A 250 -20.05 -7.41 -14.03
CA GLU A 250 -20.57 -8.18 -15.17
C GLU A 250 -19.82 -9.49 -15.41
N ARG A 251 -18.57 -9.62 -14.90
CA ARG A 251 -17.67 -10.76 -15.16
C ARG A 251 -17.34 -11.61 -13.92
N ASP A 252 -18.00 -11.38 -12.77
CA ASP A 252 -17.76 -12.10 -11.52
C ASP A 252 -16.27 -12.07 -11.11
N ILE A 253 -15.64 -10.89 -11.18
CA ILE A 253 -14.24 -10.67 -10.84
C ILE A 253 -14.19 -9.80 -9.58
N LEU A 254 -13.38 -10.20 -8.59
CA LEU A 254 -13.25 -9.46 -7.33
C LEU A 254 -12.45 -8.16 -7.54
N PHE A 255 -12.88 -7.10 -6.88
CA PHE A 255 -12.11 -5.86 -6.79
C PHE A 255 -11.40 -5.77 -5.44
N ILE A 256 -10.08 -5.55 -5.47
CA ILE A 256 -9.25 -5.27 -4.30
C ILE A 256 -8.83 -3.81 -4.38
N SER A 257 -9.35 -3.00 -3.46
CA SER A 257 -8.98 -1.58 -3.34
C SER A 257 -7.82 -1.47 -2.33
N ASP A 258 -6.66 -1.06 -2.82
CA ASP A 258 -5.48 -0.82 -1.98
C ASP A 258 -5.44 0.67 -1.58
N GLU A 259 -6.12 0.98 -0.48
CA GLU A 259 -6.40 2.34 -0.04
C GLU A 259 -5.27 2.92 0.82
N VAL A 260 -4.07 3.03 0.26
CA VAL A 260 -2.90 3.61 0.93
C VAL A 260 -3.06 5.13 1.10
N ILE A 261 -3.75 5.77 0.15
CA ILE A 261 -4.00 7.22 0.14
C ILE A 261 -5.48 7.51 0.30
#